data_20c9dabe839efb66444360d9d05fca60
#
_entry.id   20c9dabe839efb66444360d9d05fca60
#
_cell.length_a   1.000
_cell.length_b   1.000
_cell.length_c   1.000
_cell.angle_alpha   90.00
_cell.angle_beta   90.00
_cell.angle_gamma   90.00
#
_symmetry.space_group_name_H-M   'P 1'
#
loop_
_entity.id
_entity.type
_entity.pdbx_description
1 polymer ?
#
loop_
_entity_poly.entity_id
_entity_poly.type
_entity_poly.pdbx_seq_one_letter_code
_entity_poly.pdbx_strand_id
1 'polypeptide(L)'
;ALESFPRAIDVATQVPHGAIRAYVMGERCNSDYAPTKDEVNQMADLVREGVEAGALGFSSSKTLLHKDINGEYMPGTFSGNEEMLALGLGMKGLNNSVFELVSDHLGEDEEWEWVKDFQKQTGLTVTLIATTAPAYRNNKMYNLAEQARLEGHEIRPQAAGRPTGVLHGLQSSFHAFVGHPTWKRELASLSHEELVNKLLDPEIKKKILSEETTIKNELMQD
;
A
#
# COMPACT_ATOMS: atom_id res chain seq x y z
N ALA A 1 -13.87 -21.12 -4.71
CA ALA A 1 -15.00 -20.18 -4.58
C ALA A 1 -15.17 -19.32 -5.85
N LEU A 2 -14.09 -18.71 -6.39
CA LEU A 2 -14.23 -17.86 -7.61
C LEU A 2 -14.69 -18.64 -8.84
N GLU A 3 -14.37 -19.90 -8.97
CA GLU A 3 -14.77 -20.76 -10.12
C GLU A 3 -16.24 -21.19 -10.06
N SER A 4 -16.91 -21.08 -8.91
CA SER A 4 -18.27 -21.56 -8.72
C SER A 4 -19.37 -20.66 -9.27
N PHE A 5 -19.03 -19.45 -9.78
CA PHE A 5 -20.00 -18.49 -10.31
C PHE A 5 -19.69 -18.15 -11.78
N PRO A 6 -20.71 -18.08 -12.65
CA PRO A 6 -20.55 -17.53 -13.99
C PRO A 6 -20.18 -16.05 -13.89
N ARG A 7 -19.20 -15.62 -14.68
CA ARG A 7 -18.69 -14.24 -14.69
C ARG A 7 -18.68 -13.70 -16.13
N ALA A 8 -18.94 -12.40 -16.25
CA ALA A 8 -18.87 -11.71 -17.54
C ALA A 8 -17.44 -11.21 -17.86
N ILE A 9 -16.52 -11.24 -16.87
CA ILE A 9 -15.12 -10.84 -16.99
C ILE A 9 -14.25 -11.88 -16.31
N ASP A 10 -12.99 -11.99 -16.71
CA ASP A 10 -12.00 -12.78 -16.00
C ASP A 10 -11.68 -12.15 -14.65
N VAL A 11 -11.53 -12.99 -13.62
CA VAL A 11 -11.23 -12.57 -12.26
C VAL A 11 -10.05 -13.38 -11.74
N ALA A 12 -9.08 -12.70 -11.20
CA ALA A 12 -7.95 -13.32 -10.54
C ALA A 12 -7.67 -12.63 -9.19
N THR A 13 -6.85 -13.26 -8.36
CA THR A 13 -6.48 -12.75 -7.06
C THR A 13 -4.97 -12.88 -6.84
N GLN A 14 -4.46 -12.13 -5.89
CA GLN A 14 -3.10 -12.26 -5.38
C GLN A 14 -3.15 -12.64 -3.91
N VAL A 15 -2.11 -13.28 -3.41
CA VAL A 15 -1.96 -13.61 -1.99
C VAL A 15 -1.56 -12.31 -1.25
N PRO A 16 -2.37 -11.82 -0.30
CA PRO A 16 -2.05 -10.56 0.38
C PRO A 16 -1.03 -10.80 1.50
N HIS A 17 0.12 -10.15 1.42
CA HIS A 17 1.21 -10.23 2.40
C HIS A 17 0.74 -9.99 3.83
N GLY A 18 -0.04 -8.93 4.08
CA GLY A 18 -0.53 -8.62 5.41
C GLY A 18 -1.36 -9.74 6.03
N ALA A 19 -2.14 -10.48 5.23
CA ALA A 19 -2.95 -11.59 5.71
C ALA A 19 -2.09 -12.81 6.09
N ILE A 20 -1.11 -13.18 5.26
CA ILE A 20 -0.18 -14.27 5.63
C ILE A 20 0.69 -13.92 6.81
N ARG A 21 1.15 -12.67 6.91
CA ARG A 21 1.90 -12.19 8.06
C ARG A 21 1.06 -12.30 9.36
N ALA A 22 -0.21 -11.89 9.31
CA ALA A 22 -1.12 -12.06 10.43
C ALA A 22 -1.37 -13.54 10.79
N TYR A 23 -1.50 -14.39 9.78
CA TYR A 23 -1.72 -15.83 9.98
C TYR A 23 -0.51 -16.50 10.64
N VAL A 24 0.71 -16.19 10.20
CA VAL A 24 1.94 -16.84 10.69
C VAL A 24 2.40 -16.25 12.03
N MET A 25 2.33 -14.94 12.21
CA MET A 25 2.89 -14.25 13.38
C MET A 25 1.86 -13.97 14.48
N GLY A 26 0.55 -14.13 14.21
CA GLY A 26 -0.52 -13.84 15.17
C GLY A 26 -0.47 -12.40 15.66
N GLU A 27 -0.54 -12.20 16.97
CA GLU A 27 -0.50 -10.87 17.61
C GLU A 27 0.78 -10.08 17.33
N ARG A 28 1.85 -10.74 16.91
CA ARG A 28 3.13 -10.11 16.55
C ARG A 28 3.17 -9.62 15.10
N CYS A 29 2.10 -9.76 14.34
CA CYS A 29 2.07 -9.40 12.91
C CYS A 29 2.23 -7.89 12.65
N ASN A 30 1.95 -7.06 13.66
CA ASN A 30 2.09 -5.62 13.55
C ASN A 30 3.56 -5.22 13.39
N SER A 31 3.75 -4.05 12.86
CA SER A 31 4.89 -3.51 12.17
C SER A 31 6.24 -3.52 12.92
N ASP A 32 6.22 -3.54 14.25
CA ASP A 32 7.43 -3.33 15.06
C ASP A 32 8.21 -4.62 15.34
N TYR A 33 7.67 -5.76 14.92
CA TYR A 33 8.32 -7.05 15.14
C TYR A 33 8.85 -7.62 13.81
N ALA A 34 10.16 -7.80 13.76
CA ALA A 34 10.76 -8.56 12.68
C ALA A 34 10.34 -10.05 12.80
N PRO A 35 9.95 -10.69 11.70
CA PRO A 35 9.68 -12.12 11.70
C PRO A 35 10.97 -12.90 11.94
N THR A 36 10.85 -14.06 12.57
CA THR A 36 11.93 -15.04 12.62
C THR A 36 12.16 -15.66 11.23
N LYS A 37 13.31 -16.28 11.03
CA LYS A 37 13.61 -16.97 9.78
C LYS A 37 12.57 -18.07 9.45
N ASP A 38 12.08 -18.78 10.45
CA ASP A 38 11.08 -19.83 10.26
C ASP A 38 9.72 -19.23 9.86
N GLU A 39 9.33 -18.08 10.45
CA GLU A 39 8.12 -17.37 10.05
C GLU A 39 8.22 -16.85 8.61
N VAL A 40 9.37 -16.32 8.20
CA VAL A 40 9.61 -15.89 6.81
C VAL A 40 9.48 -17.09 5.85
N ASN A 41 10.07 -18.24 6.20
CA ASN A 41 9.95 -19.45 5.39
C ASN A 41 8.49 -19.91 5.28
N GLN A 42 7.74 -19.94 6.39
CA GLN A 42 6.32 -20.29 6.37
C GLN A 42 5.50 -19.32 5.51
N MET A 43 5.76 -18.02 5.58
CA MET A 43 5.10 -17.04 4.71
C MET A 43 5.41 -17.30 3.24
N ALA A 44 6.66 -17.59 2.90
CA ALA A 44 7.08 -17.91 1.53
C ALA A 44 6.40 -19.18 1.01
N ASP A 45 6.29 -20.23 1.84
CA ASP A 45 5.58 -21.46 1.50
C ASP A 45 4.09 -21.21 1.25
N LEU A 46 3.44 -20.39 2.06
CA LEU A 46 2.03 -20.01 1.88
C LEU A 46 1.80 -19.20 0.60
N VAL A 47 2.71 -18.28 0.26
CA VAL A 47 2.66 -17.57 -1.03
C VAL A 47 2.77 -18.56 -2.17
N ARG A 48 3.72 -19.49 -2.10
CA ARG A 48 3.90 -20.51 -3.11
C ARG A 48 2.67 -21.39 -3.28
N GLU A 49 2.12 -21.90 -2.18
CA GLU A 49 0.89 -22.70 -2.16
C GLU A 49 -0.28 -21.93 -2.81
N GLY A 50 -0.44 -20.65 -2.45
CA GLY A 50 -1.49 -19.80 -3.03
C GLY A 50 -1.35 -19.62 -4.53
N VAL A 51 -0.12 -19.46 -5.04
CA VAL A 51 0.15 -19.32 -6.48
C VAL A 51 -0.04 -20.66 -7.19
N GLU A 52 0.38 -21.77 -6.63
CA GLU A 52 0.13 -23.12 -7.16
C GLU A 52 -1.37 -23.45 -7.19
N ALA A 53 -2.15 -22.89 -6.27
CA ALA A 53 -3.61 -23.00 -6.26
C ALA A 53 -4.32 -22.04 -7.24
N GLY A 54 -3.58 -21.22 -7.99
CA GLY A 54 -4.10 -20.37 -9.07
C GLY A 54 -4.10 -18.86 -8.79
N ALA A 55 -3.50 -18.40 -7.69
CA ALA A 55 -3.28 -16.96 -7.52
C ALA A 55 -2.23 -16.43 -8.51
N LEU A 56 -2.34 -15.16 -8.91
CA LEU A 56 -1.41 -14.53 -9.87
C LEU A 56 -0.05 -14.16 -9.26
N GLY A 57 0.11 -14.29 -7.95
CA GLY A 57 1.31 -13.89 -7.24
C GLY A 57 0.97 -13.37 -5.86
N PHE A 58 1.77 -12.45 -5.32
CA PHE A 58 1.46 -11.81 -4.05
C PHE A 58 1.52 -10.29 -4.13
N SER A 59 0.86 -9.64 -3.17
CA SER A 59 0.84 -8.19 -3.07
C SER A 59 1.29 -7.72 -1.68
N SER A 60 1.95 -6.58 -1.63
CA SER A 60 2.32 -5.93 -0.37
C SER A 60 2.04 -4.43 -0.40
N SER A 61 1.87 -3.87 0.80
CA SER A 61 1.55 -2.48 0.98
C SER A 61 2.46 -1.85 2.04
N LYS A 62 3.27 -0.88 1.61
CA LYS A 62 4.18 -0.08 2.44
C LYS A 62 3.70 1.38 2.47
N THR A 63 2.37 1.57 2.61
CA THR A 63 1.78 2.91 2.70
C THR A 63 1.14 3.16 4.06
N LEU A 64 1.30 4.36 4.57
CA LEU A 64 0.66 4.83 5.81
C LEU A 64 -0.84 5.09 5.65
N LEU A 65 -1.36 5.01 4.42
CA LEU A 65 -2.79 5.19 4.14
C LEU A 65 -3.62 3.95 4.49
N HIS A 66 -3.01 2.75 4.49
CA HIS A 66 -3.72 1.52 4.78
C HIS A 66 -3.72 1.23 6.28
N LYS A 67 -4.91 1.27 6.84
CA LYS A 67 -5.15 1.02 8.27
C LYS A 67 -6.27 0.02 8.47
N ASP A 68 -6.24 -0.67 9.59
CA ASP A 68 -7.30 -1.55 10.02
C ASP A 68 -8.49 -0.76 10.61
N ILE A 69 -9.53 -1.49 11.03
CA ILE A 69 -10.74 -0.89 11.62
C ILE A 69 -10.48 -0.13 12.94
N ASN A 70 -9.37 -0.42 13.62
CA ASN A 70 -8.96 0.24 14.87
C ASN A 70 -8.06 1.46 14.62
N GLY A 71 -7.70 1.72 13.34
CA GLY A 71 -6.80 2.79 12.96
C GLY A 71 -5.31 2.42 13.05
N GLU A 72 -4.99 1.16 13.35
CA GLU A 72 -3.63 0.64 13.35
C GLU A 72 -3.13 0.39 11.91
N TYR A 73 -1.83 0.45 11.70
CA TYR A 73 -1.26 0.14 10.39
C TYR A 73 -1.43 -1.32 10.03
N MET A 74 -1.67 -1.60 8.75
CA MET A 74 -1.80 -2.97 8.27
C MET A 74 -0.52 -3.77 8.51
N PRO A 75 -0.64 -5.08 8.86
CA PRO A 75 0.53 -5.95 8.95
C PRO A 75 1.37 -5.91 7.68
N GLY A 76 2.67 -5.70 7.84
CA GLY A 76 3.60 -5.59 6.72
C GLY A 76 3.89 -4.17 6.22
N THR A 77 3.19 -3.13 6.71
CA THR A 77 3.45 -1.73 6.31
C THR A 77 4.93 -1.34 6.46
N PHE A 78 5.58 -1.79 7.52
CA PHE A 78 7.01 -1.50 7.79
C PHE A 78 7.92 -2.73 7.61
N SER A 79 7.45 -3.76 6.91
CA SER A 79 8.27 -4.96 6.66
C SER A 79 9.53 -4.63 5.88
N GLY A 80 10.61 -5.32 6.22
CA GLY A 80 11.91 -5.16 5.57
C GLY A 80 11.92 -5.73 4.14
N ASN A 81 12.84 -5.22 3.34
CA ASN A 81 13.02 -5.67 1.95
C ASN A 81 13.44 -7.15 1.87
N GLU A 82 14.15 -7.67 2.88
CA GLU A 82 14.56 -9.08 2.95
C GLU A 82 13.36 -10.02 3.07
N GLU A 83 12.33 -9.64 3.83
CA GLU A 83 11.08 -10.40 3.95
C GLU A 83 10.38 -10.48 2.58
N MET A 84 10.21 -9.34 1.89
CA MET A 84 9.62 -9.29 0.55
C MET A 84 10.40 -10.17 -0.43
N LEU A 85 11.74 -10.07 -0.40
CA LEU A 85 12.60 -10.86 -1.28
C LEU A 85 12.45 -12.36 -1.03
N ALA A 86 12.37 -12.78 0.23
CA ALA A 86 12.17 -14.19 0.57
C ALA A 86 10.84 -14.73 0.04
N LEU A 87 9.75 -13.97 0.17
CA LEU A 87 8.44 -14.32 -0.39
C LEU A 87 8.50 -14.41 -1.92
N GLY A 88 9.15 -13.45 -2.57
CA GLY A 88 9.34 -13.45 -4.02
C GLY A 88 10.16 -14.64 -4.51
N LEU A 89 11.23 -15.01 -3.81
CA LEU A 89 12.04 -16.19 -4.11
C LEU A 89 11.26 -17.50 -3.93
N GLY A 90 10.31 -17.54 -2.99
CA GLY A 90 9.39 -18.67 -2.81
C GLY A 90 8.57 -18.98 -4.07
N MET A 91 8.29 -17.99 -4.91
CA MET A 91 7.57 -18.16 -6.19
C MET A 91 8.48 -18.48 -7.38
N LYS A 92 9.80 -18.53 -7.19
CA LYS A 92 10.74 -18.77 -8.29
C LYS A 92 10.44 -20.09 -9.00
N GLY A 93 10.36 -20.04 -10.30
CA GLY A 93 10.05 -21.20 -11.15
C GLY A 93 8.55 -21.44 -11.36
N LEU A 94 7.66 -20.67 -10.74
CA LEU A 94 6.24 -20.67 -11.08
C LEU A 94 6.00 -19.71 -12.26
N ASN A 95 5.11 -20.13 -13.17
CA ASN A 95 4.82 -19.37 -14.37
C ASN A 95 3.86 -18.20 -14.08
N ASN A 96 4.06 -17.08 -14.80
CA ASN A 96 3.15 -15.93 -14.82
C ASN A 96 2.86 -15.30 -13.44
N SER A 97 3.82 -15.37 -12.53
CA SER A 97 3.67 -14.80 -11.20
C SER A 97 4.07 -13.33 -11.15
N VAL A 98 3.30 -12.53 -10.44
CA VAL A 98 3.54 -11.10 -10.25
C VAL A 98 3.74 -10.76 -8.78
N PHE A 99 4.52 -9.71 -8.54
CA PHE A 99 4.56 -9.01 -7.27
C PHE A 99 3.96 -7.62 -7.44
N GLU A 100 2.93 -7.29 -6.68
CA GLU A 100 2.33 -5.97 -6.68
C GLU A 100 2.72 -5.21 -5.43
N LEU A 101 3.27 -4.01 -5.60
CA LEU A 101 3.71 -3.14 -4.51
C LEU A 101 2.98 -1.81 -4.54
N VAL A 102 2.41 -1.46 -3.39
CA VAL A 102 2.02 -0.10 -3.04
C VAL A 102 3.02 0.42 -2.02
N SER A 103 3.67 1.55 -2.30
CA SER A 103 4.61 2.20 -1.38
C SER A 103 4.54 3.72 -1.50
N ASP A 104 4.65 4.40 -0.36
CA ASP A 104 4.76 5.87 -0.32
C ASP A 104 6.12 6.37 -0.85
N HIS A 105 7.11 5.47 -1.01
CA HIS A 105 8.49 5.76 -1.39
C HIS A 105 8.82 5.50 -2.87
N LEU A 106 7.83 5.14 -3.70
CA LEU A 106 8.06 4.81 -5.12
C LEU A 106 8.66 5.94 -5.97
N GLY A 107 8.73 7.16 -5.44
CA GLY A 107 9.43 8.28 -6.07
C GLY A 107 10.89 8.43 -5.64
N GLU A 108 11.37 7.64 -4.68
CA GLU A 108 12.71 7.71 -4.12
C GLU A 108 13.65 6.75 -4.86
N ASP A 109 14.88 7.20 -5.10
CA ASP A 109 15.83 6.42 -5.89
C ASP A 109 16.22 5.09 -5.18
N GLU A 110 16.32 5.11 -3.85
CA GLU A 110 16.65 3.92 -3.05
C GLU A 110 15.58 2.82 -3.16
N GLU A 111 14.29 3.18 -3.05
CA GLU A 111 13.20 2.21 -3.22
C GLU A 111 13.18 1.66 -4.65
N TRP A 112 13.49 2.51 -5.64
CA TRP A 112 13.50 2.10 -7.03
C TRP A 112 14.64 1.12 -7.34
N GLU A 113 15.83 1.35 -6.82
CA GLU A 113 16.96 0.42 -6.95
C GLU A 113 16.65 -0.93 -6.28
N TRP A 114 16.00 -0.91 -5.12
CA TRP A 114 15.53 -2.14 -4.47
C TRP A 114 14.51 -2.90 -5.33
N VAL A 115 13.55 -2.21 -5.93
CA VAL A 115 12.55 -2.84 -6.81
C VAL A 115 13.21 -3.50 -8.01
N LYS A 116 14.20 -2.87 -8.61
CA LYS A 116 14.97 -3.47 -9.72
C LYS A 116 15.76 -4.70 -9.27
N ASP A 117 16.42 -4.61 -8.11
CA ASP A 117 17.17 -5.73 -7.56
C ASP A 117 16.26 -6.91 -7.18
N PHE A 118 15.11 -6.64 -6.57
CA PHE A 118 14.08 -7.65 -6.30
C PHE A 118 13.64 -8.34 -7.60
N GLN A 119 13.31 -7.58 -8.62
CA GLN A 119 12.89 -8.11 -9.93
C GLN A 119 13.98 -9.00 -10.55
N LYS A 120 15.23 -8.54 -10.51
CA LYS A 120 16.38 -9.29 -11.03
C LYS A 120 16.61 -10.62 -10.31
N GLN A 121 16.49 -10.65 -8.99
CA GLN A 121 16.73 -11.84 -8.18
C GLN A 121 15.61 -12.87 -8.32
N THR A 122 14.36 -12.40 -8.37
CA THR A 122 13.18 -13.26 -8.40
C THR A 122 12.77 -13.66 -9.81
N GLY A 123 13.02 -12.81 -10.81
CA GLY A 123 12.52 -12.96 -12.18
C GLY A 123 11.01 -12.68 -12.34
N LEU A 124 10.35 -12.18 -11.29
CA LEU A 124 8.92 -11.88 -11.30
C LEU A 124 8.65 -10.56 -12.04
N THR A 125 7.50 -10.46 -12.68
CA THR A 125 7.00 -9.14 -13.07
C THR A 125 6.62 -8.36 -11.81
N VAL A 126 7.14 -7.13 -11.66
CA VAL A 126 6.75 -6.23 -10.58
C VAL A 126 5.72 -5.24 -11.12
N THR A 127 4.58 -5.12 -10.42
CA THR A 127 3.57 -4.11 -10.72
C THR A 127 3.53 -3.08 -9.60
N LEU A 128 3.39 -1.82 -9.96
CA LEU A 128 3.39 -0.69 -9.04
C LEU A 128 2.15 0.15 -9.28
N ILE A 129 1.53 0.65 -8.21
CA ILE A 129 0.41 1.58 -8.40
C ILE A 129 0.93 2.92 -8.91
N ALA A 130 0.42 3.35 -10.05
CA ALA A 130 0.67 4.67 -10.62
C ALA A 130 -0.58 5.53 -10.40
N THR A 131 -0.60 6.30 -9.32
CA THR A 131 -1.69 7.26 -9.09
C THR A 131 -1.61 8.41 -10.10
N THR A 132 -2.74 8.95 -10.49
CA THR A 132 -2.84 10.14 -11.34
C THR A 132 -2.60 11.45 -10.56
N ALA A 133 -1.80 11.41 -9.50
CA ALA A 133 -1.33 12.58 -8.77
C ALA A 133 -0.63 13.58 -9.69
N PRO A 134 -0.28 14.80 -9.25
CA PRO A 134 0.19 15.87 -10.12
C PRO A 134 1.21 15.43 -11.17
N ALA A 135 1.08 15.97 -12.38
CA ALA A 135 1.76 15.48 -13.60
C ALA A 135 3.27 15.27 -13.46
N TYR A 136 3.96 16.04 -12.62
CA TYR A 136 5.39 15.92 -12.40
C TYR A 136 5.83 14.63 -11.70
N ARG A 137 5.01 14.09 -10.78
CA ARG A 137 5.30 12.82 -10.08
C ARG A 137 5.14 11.63 -10.98
N ASN A 138 4.01 11.61 -11.68
CA ASN A 138 3.74 10.56 -12.64
C ASN A 138 4.85 10.50 -13.69
N ASN A 139 5.33 11.65 -14.16
CA ASN A 139 6.44 11.69 -15.10
C ASN A 139 7.71 11.06 -14.54
N LYS A 140 8.06 11.28 -13.26
CA LYS A 140 9.25 10.63 -12.66
C LYS A 140 9.07 9.11 -12.64
N MET A 141 7.96 8.59 -12.12
CA MET A 141 7.70 7.15 -12.06
C MET A 141 7.69 6.50 -13.45
N TYR A 142 7.02 7.11 -14.42
CA TYR A 142 7.00 6.58 -15.79
C TYR A 142 8.37 6.61 -16.45
N ASN A 143 9.16 7.66 -16.23
CA ASN A 143 10.52 7.73 -16.73
C ASN A 143 11.42 6.66 -16.12
N LEU A 144 11.31 6.43 -14.80
CA LEU A 144 12.03 5.37 -14.10
C LEU A 144 11.62 3.99 -14.61
N ALA A 145 10.33 3.76 -14.83
CA ALA A 145 9.83 2.50 -15.38
C ALA A 145 10.31 2.26 -16.82
N GLU A 146 10.32 3.28 -17.66
CA GLU A 146 10.83 3.18 -19.02
C GLU A 146 12.34 2.92 -19.03
N GLN A 147 13.11 3.59 -18.17
CA GLN A 147 14.53 3.31 -18.01
C GLN A 147 14.78 1.88 -17.57
N ALA A 148 14.06 1.41 -16.53
CA ALA A 148 14.16 0.03 -16.06
C ALA A 148 13.82 -0.98 -17.16
N ARG A 149 12.81 -0.69 -17.99
CA ARG A 149 12.46 -1.50 -19.16
C ARG A 149 13.61 -1.57 -20.18
N LEU A 150 14.27 -0.45 -20.44
CA LEU A 150 15.43 -0.41 -21.34
C LEU A 150 16.64 -1.17 -20.77
N GLU A 151 16.74 -1.25 -19.45
CA GLU A 151 17.73 -2.06 -18.73
C GLU A 151 17.36 -3.56 -18.68
N GLY A 152 16.18 -3.93 -19.17
CA GLY A 152 15.72 -5.32 -19.25
C GLY A 152 14.90 -5.78 -18.06
N HIS A 153 14.43 -4.86 -17.20
CA HIS A 153 13.57 -5.17 -16.08
C HIS A 153 12.08 -5.21 -16.46
N GLU A 154 11.35 -6.16 -15.90
CA GLU A 154 9.90 -6.30 -16.04
C GLU A 154 9.17 -5.59 -14.89
N ILE A 155 9.19 -4.25 -14.93
CA ILE A 155 8.50 -3.38 -13.97
C ILE A 155 7.40 -2.62 -14.70
N ARG A 156 6.15 -2.77 -14.25
CA ARG A 156 4.96 -2.29 -14.97
C ARG A 156 4.07 -1.43 -14.07
N PRO A 157 4.14 -0.10 -14.16
CA PRO A 157 3.20 0.79 -13.47
C PRO A 157 1.76 0.55 -13.95
N GLN A 158 0.84 0.48 -13.00
CA GLN A 158 -0.60 0.35 -13.27
C GLN A 158 -1.29 1.68 -13.04
N ALA A 159 -1.82 2.27 -14.09
CA ALA A 159 -2.65 3.47 -14.03
C ALA A 159 -4.13 3.10 -14.11
N ALA A 160 -4.95 3.74 -13.29
CA ALA A 160 -6.40 3.57 -13.38
C ALA A 160 -6.90 4.09 -14.73
N GLY A 161 -7.70 3.29 -15.44
CA GLY A 161 -8.34 3.66 -16.70
C GLY A 161 -9.53 4.62 -16.52
N ARG A 162 -9.67 5.24 -15.34
CA ARG A 162 -10.73 6.18 -14.98
C ARG A 162 -10.21 7.21 -13.98
N PRO A 163 -10.90 8.37 -13.82
CA PRO A 163 -10.58 9.30 -12.74
C PRO A 163 -10.64 8.62 -11.37
N THR A 164 -9.67 8.91 -10.52
CA THR A 164 -9.66 8.45 -9.14
C THR A 164 -10.59 9.33 -8.32
N GLY A 165 -11.67 8.74 -7.81
CA GLY A 165 -12.60 9.41 -6.89
C GLY A 165 -12.42 8.87 -5.48
N VAL A 166 -12.32 9.75 -4.50
CA VAL A 166 -12.26 9.40 -3.09
C VAL A 166 -13.39 10.08 -2.34
N LEU A 167 -14.19 9.30 -1.62
CA LEU A 167 -15.18 9.84 -0.71
C LEU A 167 -14.52 10.10 0.64
N HIS A 168 -14.54 11.35 1.05
CA HIS A 168 -14.04 11.78 2.36
C HIS A 168 -15.19 12.08 3.30
N GLY A 169 -15.05 11.69 4.56
CA GLY A 169 -15.96 12.03 5.63
C GLY A 169 -15.20 12.27 6.93
N LEU A 170 -15.72 13.11 7.79
CA LEU A 170 -15.08 13.42 9.09
C LEU A 170 -14.94 12.19 10.02
N GLN A 171 -15.66 11.12 9.72
CA GLN A 171 -15.56 9.83 10.41
C GLN A 171 -14.60 8.85 9.73
N SER A 172 -14.05 9.23 8.57
CA SER A 172 -13.05 8.42 7.88
C SER A 172 -11.69 8.58 8.53
N SER A 173 -10.85 7.56 8.44
CA SER A 173 -9.44 7.64 8.86
C SER A 173 -8.63 8.65 8.04
N PHE A 174 -9.15 9.06 6.89
CA PHE A 174 -8.54 10.03 5.99
C PHE A 174 -9.56 11.08 5.53
N HIS A 175 -9.25 12.35 5.77
CA HIS A 175 -10.06 13.52 5.35
C HIS A 175 -9.19 14.80 5.37
N ALA A 176 -9.70 15.89 4.83
CA ALA A 176 -8.97 17.14 4.65
C ALA A 176 -8.30 17.70 5.93
N PHE A 177 -8.84 17.40 7.12
CA PHE A 177 -8.36 17.98 8.37
C PHE A 177 -7.47 17.04 9.20
N VAL A 178 -7.30 15.79 8.80
CA VAL A 178 -6.59 14.77 9.60
C VAL A 178 -5.15 15.19 9.98
N GLY A 179 -4.52 16.01 9.14
CA GLY A 179 -3.18 16.56 9.38
C GLY A 179 -3.11 17.83 10.22
N HIS A 180 -4.24 18.46 10.54
CA HIS A 180 -4.25 19.76 11.20
C HIS A 180 -4.06 19.61 12.72
N PRO A 181 -3.21 20.46 13.36
CA PRO A 181 -2.99 20.41 14.79
C PRO A 181 -4.26 20.54 15.64
N THR A 182 -5.19 21.43 15.26
CA THR A 182 -6.48 21.58 15.96
C THR A 182 -7.33 20.32 15.85
N TRP A 183 -7.35 19.66 14.67
CA TRP A 183 -8.03 18.39 14.53
C TRP A 183 -7.50 17.35 15.51
N LYS A 184 -6.20 17.14 15.52
CA LYS A 184 -5.55 16.11 16.36
C LYS A 184 -5.76 16.33 17.86
N ARG A 185 -5.74 17.59 18.29
CA ARG A 185 -5.80 17.93 19.72
C ARG A 185 -7.20 18.10 20.28
N GLU A 186 -8.14 18.59 19.46
CA GLU A 186 -9.40 19.10 19.97
C GLU A 186 -10.63 18.40 19.36
N LEU A 187 -10.50 17.74 18.19
CA LEU A 187 -11.65 17.29 17.43
C LEU A 187 -11.68 15.76 17.20
N ALA A 188 -10.53 15.12 17.05
CA ALA A 188 -10.44 13.72 16.65
C ALA A 188 -11.08 12.72 17.63
N SER A 189 -11.18 13.09 18.91
CA SER A 189 -11.75 12.22 19.96
C SER A 189 -13.21 12.53 20.29
N LEU A 190 -13.81 13.53 19.63
CA LEU A 190 -15.21 13.91 19.89
C LEU A 190 -16.19 12.91 19.28
N SER A 191 -17.33 12.74 19.91
CA SER A 191 -18.48 12.09 19.29
C SER A 191 -18.93 12.85 18.05
N HIS A 192 -19.68 12.20 17.17
CA HIS A 192 -20.15 12.83 15.94
C HIS A 192 -20.95 14.11 16.20
N GLU A 193 -21.82 14.10 17.19
CA GLU A 193 -22.64 15.26 17.55
C GLU A 193 -21.82 16.43 18.10
N GLU A 194 -20.88 16.13 19.00
CA GLU A 194 -19.96 17.13 19.55
C GLU A 194 -19.06 17.71 18.46
N LEU A 195 -18.58 16.86 17.56
CA LEU A 195 -17.75 17.27 16.43
C LEU A 195 -18.48 18.24 15.51
N VAL A 196 -19.72 17.93 15.12
CA VAL A 196 -20.54 18.79 14.27
C VAL A 196 -20.76 20.14 14.96
N ASN A 197 -21.16 20.14 16.25
CA ASN A 197 -21.37 21.36 17.01
C ASN A 197 -20.07 22.19 17.11
N LYS A 198 -18.93 21.54 17.32
CA LYS A 198 -17.63 22.21 17.44
C LYS A 198 -17.18 22.83 16.11
N LEU A 199 -17.44 22.16 15.00
CA LEU A 199 -17.09 22.65 13.65
C LEU A 199 -17.98 23.82 13.18
N LEU A 200 -19.15 24.01 13.78
CA LEU A 200 -19.99 25.19 13.55
C LEU A 200 -19.45 26.47 14.24
N ASP A 201 -18.50 26.32 15.17
CA ASP A 201 -17.86 27.46 15.85
C ASP A 201 -16.93 28.21 14.86
N PRO A 202 -17.18 29.49 14.57
CA PRO A 202 -16.35 30.28 13.65
C PRO A 202 -14.88 30.38 14.06
N GLU A 203 -14.56 30.33 15.36
CA GLU A 203 -13.19 30.39 15.84
C GLU A 203 -12.44 29.08 15.54
N ILE A 204 -13.10 27.95 15.67
CA ILE A 204 -12.51 26.64 15.25
C ILE A 204 -12.27 26.63 13.75
N LYS A 205 -13.24 27.09 12.95
CA LYS A 205 -13.07 27.21 11.50
C LYS A 205 -11.86 28.08 11.14
N LYS A 206 -11.77 29.27 11.74
CA LYS A 206 -10.67 30.21 11.51
C LYS A 206 -9.32 29.57 11.89
N LYS A 207 -9.29 28.88 13.03
CA LYS A 207 -8.09 28.22 13.55
C LYS A 207 -7.60 27.14 12.60
N ILE A 208 -8.45 26.20 12.18
CA ILE A 208 -8.10 25.13 11.24
C ILE A 208 -7.61 25.69 9.90
N LEU A 209 -8.32 26.69 9.35
CA LEU A 209 -7.95 27.27 8.05
C LEU A 209 -6.66 28.11 8.08
N SER A 210 -6.18 28.49 9.27
CA SER A 210 -4.90 29.19 9.44
C SER A 210 -3.72 28.27 9.74
N GLU A 211 -3.96 26.99 9.97
CA GLU A 211 -2.93 26.01 10.29
C GLU A 211 -2.35 25.38 9.03
N GLU A 212 -1.07 25.08 9.07
CA GLU A 212 -0.45 24.18 8.09
C GLU A 212 -0.65 22.73 8.51
N THR A 213 -0.91 21.87 7.53
CA THR A 213 -1.02 20.42 7.78
C THR A 213 0.34 19.85 8.21
N THR A 214 0.33 18.98 9.20
CA THR A 214 1.52 18.24 9.63
C THR A 214 1.79 17.00 8.75
N ILE A 215 0.85 16.65 7.87
CA ILE A 215 1.03 15.57 6.91
C ILE A 215 1.71 16.16 5.67
N LYS A 216 2.98 15.87 5.52
CA LYS A 216 3.77 16.21 4.34
C LYS A 216 3.56 15.23 3.18
N ASN A 217 2.37 14.65 3.08
CA ASN A 217 2.05 13.82 1.94
C ASN A 217 1.64 14.73 0.78
N GLU A 218 2.41 14.69 -0.30
CA GLU A 218 2.18 15.51 -1.48
C GLU A 218 0.83 15.23 -2.17
N LEU A 219 0.15 14.11 -1.88
CA LEU A 219 -1.22 13.85 -2.30
C LEU A 219 -2.25 14.78 -1.64
N MET A 220 -1.85 15.55 -0.60
CA MET A 220 -2.71 16.40 0.19
C MET A 220 -2.34 17.89 0.11
N GLN A 221 -1.39 18.27 -0.73
CA GLN A 221 -0.88 19.65 -0.80
C GLN A 221 -1.46 20.48 -1.96
N ASP A 222 -2.38 19.90 -2.76
CA ASP A 222 -3.06 20.61 -3.86
C ASP A 222 -4.55 20.88 -3.53
#